data_3deb26fcff3301d5a1d921b306326e93
#
_entry.id   3deb26fcff3301d5a1d921b306326e93
#
_cell.length_a   1.000
_cell.length_b   1.000
_cell.length_c   1.000
_cell.angle_alpha   90.00
_cell.angle_beta   90.00
_cell.angle_gamma   90.00
#
_symmetry.space_group_name_H-M   'P 1'
#
loop_
_entity.id
_entity.type
_entity.pdbx_description
1 polymer ?
#
loop_
_entity_poly.entity_id
_entity_poly.type
_entity_poly.pdbx_seq_one_letter_code
_entity_poly.pdbx_strand_id
1 'polypeptide(L)'
;MLIDSHCHLEYKGLIEDRDGVLARARTAGVGGFLSISTRQREWGQVIATAERESDVWASVGIHPHEADAHADLGEAALLAATEHPRVVAIGETGLDYYYDHSDRETQKALFRKHIAVARATGLPLIVHTREAEDDTAAILAEEMEQGAYPALIHCFTASAQFAGKVLDLGLTISISGIVTFKNAKELQSIATTIPENRLLVETDAPFLAPVPHRGRVCEPAFVADTARFLAGLRGVSAEALAESTTRNFRLLFSKARL
;
A
#
# COMPACT_ATOMS: atom_id res chain seq x y z
N MET A 1 -4.49 -16.83 -8.48
CA MET A 1 -4.20 -16.42 -7.10
C MET A 1 -4.20 -14.90 -7.07
N LEU A 2 -4.72 -14.29 -6.01
CA LEU A 2 -4.76 -12.85 -5.82
C LEU A 2 -3.90 -12.48 -4.61
N ILE A 3 -3.34 -11.28 -4.57
CA ILE A 3 -2.58 -10.77 -3.41
C ILE A 3 -3.23 -9.46 -2.96
N ASP A 4 -3.46 -9.33 -1.65
CA ASP A 4 -3.81 -8.07 -1.02
C ASP A 4 -2.52 -7.29 -0.73
N SER A 5 -2.26 -6.22 -1.52
CA SER A 5 -1.01 -5.49 -1.44
C SER A 5 -0.94 -4.48 -0.29
N HIS A 6 -2.03 -4.32 0.49
CA HIS A 6 -2.04 -3.40 1.63
C HIS A 6 -3.21 -3.72 2.58
N CYS A 7 -2.90 -4.21 3.78
CA CYS A 7 -3.86 -4.41 4.87
C CYS A 7 -3.19 -4.23 6.23
N HIS A 8 -3.97 -3.87 7.26
CA HIS A 8 -3.47 -3.66 8.62
C HIS A 8 -3.97 -4.79 9.55
N LEU A 9 -3.37 -5.98 9.43
CA LEU A 9 -3.78 -7.18 10.18
C LEU A 9 -3.70 -7.03 11.70
N GLU A 10 -2.95 -6.03 12.18
CA GLU A 10 -2.75 -5.74 13.60
C GLU A 10 -3.74 -4.71 14.16
N TYR A 11 -4.64 -4.19 13.31
CA TYR A 11 -5.61 -3.19 13.74
C TYR A 11 -6.85 -3.82 14.37
N LYS A 12 -7.46 -3.04 15.27
CA LYS A 12 -8.74 -3.40 15.87
C LYS A 12 -9.79 -3.72 14.80
N GLY A 13 -10.52 -4.79 14.99
CA GLY A 13 -11.49 -5.33 14.03
C GLY A 13 -10.94 -6.49 13.20
N LEU A 14 -9.62 -6.66 13.11
CA LEU A 14 -8.95 -7.79 12.46
C LEU A 14 -8.14 -8.62 13.46
N ILE A 15 -7.40 -7.96 14.35
CA ILE A 15 -6.48 -8.62 15.28
C ILE A 15 -7.19 -9.60 16.23
N GLU A 16 -8.44 -9.31 16.59
CA GLU A 16 -9.22 -10.13 17.51
C GLU A 16 -9.59 -11.51 16.93
N ASP A 17 -9.66 -11.63 15.59
CA ASP A 17 -9.95 -12.88 14.87
C ASP A 17 -9.02 -13.05 13.66
N ARG A 18 -7.76 -12.67 13.79
CA ARG A 18 -6.81 -12.63 12.66
C ARG A 18 -6.71 -13.96 11.91
N ASP A 19 -6.68 -15.07 12.63
CA ASP A 19 -6.60 -16.40 12.01
C ASP A 19 -7.87 -16.71 11.19
N GLY A 20 -9.05 -16.35 11.71
CA GLY A 20 -10.32 -16.44 10.97
C GLY A 20 -10.36 -15.50 9.75
N VAL A 21 -9.87 -14.28 9.89
CA VAL A 21 -9.75 -13.29 8.80
C VAL A 21 -8.89 -13.86 7.66
N LEU A 22 -7.70 -14.38 7.96
CA LEU A 22 -6.80 -14.98 6.98
C LEU A 22 -7.41 -16.24 6.35
N ALA A 23 -8.09 -17.08 7.14
CA ALA A 23 -8.75 -18.30 6.62
C ALA A 23 -9.87 -17.92 5.63
N ARG A 24 -10.69 -16.90 5.92
CA ARG A 24 -11.73 -16.41 5.00
C ARG A 24 -11.11 -15.85 3.72
N ALA A 25 -10.02 -15.11 3.81
CA ALA A 25 -9.32 -14.55 2.67
C ALA A 25 -8.73 -15.66 1.76
N ARG A 26 -8.08 -16.67 2.34
CA ARG A 26 -7.57 -17.83 1.61
C ARG A 26 -8.70 -18.59 0.88
N THR A 27 -9.85 -18.74 1.55
CA THR A 27 -11.07 -19.34 0.93
C THR A 27 -11.59 -18.50 -0.24
N ALA A 28 -11.45 -17.18 -0.18
CA ALA A 28 -11.80 -16.27 -1.27
C ALA A 28 -10.78 -16.22 -2.42
N GLY A 29 -9.68 -17.03 -2.34
CA GLY A 29 -8.67 -17.11 -3.39
C GLY A 29 -7.51 -16.11 -3.24
N VAL A 30 -7.42 -15.43 -2.07
CA VAL A 30 -6.28 -14.57 -1.73
C VAL A 30 -5.15 -15.44 -1.20
N GLY A 31 -3.99 -15.39 -1.85
CA GLY A 31 -2.85 -16.25 -1.52
C GLY A 31 -1.62 -15.48 -1.04
N GLY A 32 -1.77 -14.21 -0.68
CA GLY A 32 -0.70 -13.42 -0.10
C GLY A 32 -1.19 -12.08 0.44
N PHE A 33 -0.52 -11.59 1.50
CA PHE A 33 -0.92 -10.41 2.26
C PHE A 33 0.30 -9.57 2.62
N LEU A 34 0.27 -8.27 2.29
CA LEU A 34 1.25 -7.33 2.80
C LEU A 34 0.65 -6.59 4.01
N SER A 35 1.09 -6.97 5.21
CA SER A 35 0.69 -6.33 6.46
C SER A 35 1.51 -5.08 6.71
N ILE A 36 0.82 -3.97 6.96
CA ILE A 36 1.38 -2.64 6.98
C ILE A 36 1.53 -2.13 8.42
N SER A 37 2.68 -1.56 8.73
CA SER A 37 2.89 -0.80 9.95
C SER A 37 2.77 0.70 9.71
N THR A 38 2.30 1.42 10.72
CA THR A 38 2.14 2.89 10.68
C THR A 38 2.96 3.60 11.76
N ARG A 39 3.54 2.85 12.72
CA ARG A 39 4.30 3.38 13.87
C ARG A 39 5.44 2.44 14.22
N GLN A 40 6.54 3.00 14.71
CA GLN A 40 7.71 2.20 15.09
C GLN A 40 7.38 1.09 16.12
N ARG A 41 6.53 1.39 17.10
CA ARG A 41 6.12 0.41 18.14
C ARG A 41 5.35 -0.80 17.60
N GLU A 42 4.81 -0.71 16.37
CA GLU A 42 4.04 -1.77 15.73
C GLU A 42 4.91 -2.71 14.89
N TRP A 43 6.14 -2.29 14.52
CA TRP A 43 7.00 -3.09 13.64
C TRP A 43 7.21 -4.51 14.11
N GLY A 44 7.53 -4.68 15.42
CA GLY A 44 7.73 -6.02 15.98
C GLY A 44 6.50 -6.93 15.87
N GLN A 45 5.30 -6.37 16.04
CA GLN A 45 4.04 -7.12 15.96
C GLN A 45 3.70 -7.52 14.52
N VAL A 46 3.86 -6.60 13.57
CA VAL A 46 3.64 -6.86 12.14
C VAL A 46 4.63 -7.90 11.63
N ILE A 47 5.91 -7.79 12.01
CA ILE A 47 6.95 -8.77 11.67
C ILE A 47 6.62 -10.15 12.27
N ALA A 48 6.21 -10.23 13.54
CA ALA A 48 5.86 -11.50 14.18
C ALA A 48 4.69 -12.21 13.50
N THR A 49 3.70 -11.45 12.97
CA THR A 49 2.64 -12.03 12.17
C THR A 49 3.17 -12.59 10.85
N ALA A 50 4.04 -11.85 10.18
CA ALA A 50 4.67 -12.30 8.94
C ALA A 50 5.61 -13.50 9.13
N GLU A 51 6.20 -13.69 10.32
CA GLU A 51 6.97 -14.88 10.66
C GLU A 51 6.08 -16.11 10.84
N ARG A 52 4.92 -15.92 11.48
CA ARG A 52 3.98 -17.01 11.77
C ARG A 52 3.26 -17.51 10.52
N GLU A 53 2.94 -16.61 9.59
CA GLU A 53 2.16 -16.90 8.40
C GLU A 53 3.05 -16.85 7.15
N SER A 54 3.19 -17.98 6.43
CA SER A 54 4.11 -18.07 5.29
C SER A 54 3.73 -17.18 4.11
N ASP A 55 2.46 -16.85 3.98
CA ASP A 55 1.86 -16.01 2.92
C ASP A 55 1.65 -14.54 3.35
N VAL A 56 2.17 -14.13 4.53
CA VAL A 56 2.14 -12.75 5.01
C VAL A 56 3.54 -12.14 4.97
N TRP A 57 3.66 -10.93 4.45
CA TRP A 57 4.87 -10.10 4.51
C TRP A 57 4.62 -8.83 5.32
N ALA A 58 5.67 -8.17 5.73
CA ALA A 58 5.65 -6.97 6.57
C ALA A 58 6.21 -5.76 5.83
N SER A 59 5.69 -4.58 6.13
CA SER A 59 6.35 -3.31 5.89
C SER A 59 6.79 -2.66 7.19
N VAL A 60 7.77 -1.75 7.12
CA VAL A 60 8.20 -0.90 8.24
C VAL A 60 8.22 0.55 7.80
N GLY A 61 7.49 1.39 8.53
CA GLY A 61 7.38 2.81 8.21
C GLY A 61 6.59 3.58 9.26
N ILE A 62 6.45 4.87 9.00
CA ILE A 62 5.72 5.81 9.85
C ILE A 62 4.72 6.57 8.97
N HIS A 63 3.44 6.38 9.25
CA HIS A 63 2.34 7.08 8.61
C HIS A 63 2.44 8.61 8.85
N PRO A 64 2.06 9.46 7.90
CA PRO A 64 2.12 10.91 8.09
C PRO A 64 1.39 11.43 9.34
N HIS A 65 0.32 10.79 9.78
CA HIS A 65 -0.36 11.15 11.04
C HIS A 65 0.50 11.01 12.29
N GLU A 66 1.52 10.19 12.24
CA GLU A 66 2.41 9.87 13.36
C GLU A 66 3.77 10.59 13.25
N ALA A 67 3.94 11.47 12.27
CA ALA A 67 5.21 12.08 11.95
C ALA A 67 5.79 12.88 13.12
N ASP A 68 4.98 13.69 13.80
CA ASP A 68 5.45 14.49 14.95
C ASP A 68 5.94 13.62 16.11
N ALA A 69 5.27 12.51 16.38
CA ALA A 69 5.68 11.56 17.42
C ALA A 69 6.97 10.78 17.07
N HIS A 70 7.42 10.85 15.80
CA HIS A 70 8.58 10.14 15.26
C HIS A 70 9.56 11.08 14.55
N ALA A 71 9.52 12.39 14.82
CA ALA A 71 10.39 13.39 14.17
C ALA A 71 11.88 13.04 14.32
N ASP A 72 12.27 12.46 15.46
CA ASP A 72 13.63 12.04 15.78
C ASP A 72 14.02 10.67 15.19
N LEU A 73 13.10 9.98 14.49
CA LEU A 73 13.41 8.69 13.89
C LEU A 73 14.54 8.84 12.86
N GLY A 74 15.65 8.17 13.11
CA GLY A 74 16.80 8.14 12.21
C GLY A 74 16.66 7.03 11.14
N GLU A 75 17.28 7.25 9.99
CA GLU A 75 17.35 6.26 8.89
C GLU A 75 17.95 4.93 9.35
N ALA A 76 18.89 4.94 10.30
CA ALA A 76 19.52 3.74 10.84
C ALA A 76 18.52 2.76 11.46
N ALA A 77 17.47 3.24 12.12
CA ALA A 77 16.43 2.38 12.70
C ALA A 77 15.58 1.71 11.61
N LEU A 78 15.22 2.46 10.56
CA LEU A 78 14.52 1.93 9.39
C LEU A 78 15.40 0.90 8.67
N LEU A 79 16.66 1.22 8.40
CA LEU A 79 17.63 0.30 7.75
C LEU A 79 17.74 -1.01 8.52
N ALA A 80 17.96 -0.96 9.84
CA ALA A 80 18.04 -2.16 10.67
C ALA A 80 16.77 -3.02 10.60
N ALA A 81 15.59 -2.41 10.59
CA ALA A 81 14.32 -3.14 10.47
C ALA A 81 14.17 -3.83 9.10
N THR A 82 14.72 -3.24 8.03
CA THR A 82 14.67 -3.84 6.67
C THR A 82 15.55 -5.06 6.48
N GLU A 83 16.49 -5.33 7.39
CA GLU A 83 17.32 -6.54 7.37
C GLU A 83 16.49 -7.81 7.61
N HIS A 84 15.37 -7.70 8.31
CA HIS A 84 14.51 -8.83 8.59
C HIS A 84 13.97 -9.47 7.30
N PRO A 85 14.04 -10.82 7.13
CA PRO A 85 13.67 -11.47 5.86
C PRO A 85 12.21 -11.30 5.47
N ARG A 86 11.30 -11.12 6.45
CA ARG A 86 9.87 -10.91 6.18
C ARG A 86 9.50 -9.45 5.91
N VAL A 87 10.41 -8.49 6.12
CA VAL A 87 10.20 -7.09 5.76
C VAL A 87 10.55 -6.90 4.28
N VAL A 88 9.55 -6.60 3.47
CA VAL A 88 9.66 -6.53 2.01
C VAL A 88 9.41 -5.14 1.45
N ALA A 89 9.03 -4.17 2.30
CA ALA A 89 8.71 -2.81 1.91
C ALA A 89 9.00 -1.80 3.03
N ILE A 90 9.17 -0.55 2.64
CA ILE A 90 9.29 0.60 3.52
C ILE A 90 8.01 1.41 3.42
N GLY A 91 7.41 1.71 4.56
CA GLY A 91 6.12 2.39 4.64
C GLY A 91 5.15 1.64 5.57
N GLU A 92 4.01 2.17 5.73
CA GLU A 92 3.39 3.29 5.03
C GLU A 92 4.01 4.63 5.45
N THR A 93 4.21 5.55 4.51
CA THR A 93 4.75 6.88 4.72
C THR A 93 4.21 7.84 3.66
N GLY A 94 4.45 9.12 3.77
CA GLY A 94 3.98 10.11 2.78
C GLY A 94 3.39 11.35 3.41
N LEU A 95 2.32 11.91 2.80
CA LEU A 95 1.74 13.19 3.19
C LEU A 95 0.21 13.10 3.33
N ASP A 96 -0.34 13.68 4.39
CA ASP A 96 -1.79 13.83 4.61
C ASP A 96 -2.10 15.25 5.10
N TYR A 97 -2.68 16.06 4.21
CA TYR A 97 -3.06 17.43 4.51
C TYR A 97 -4.55 17.58 4.79
N TYR A 98 -5.29 16.48 4.71
CA TYR A 98 -6.72 16.47 5.04
C TYR A 98 -6.96 16.44 6.55
N TYR A 99 -6.24 15.57 7.26
CA TYR A 99 -6.40 15.42 8.70
C TYR A 99 -5.50 16.36 9.52
N ASP A 100 -4.35 16.78 8.96
CA ASP A 100 -3.36 17.66 9.61
C ASP A 100 -3.00 17.22 11.06
N HIS A 101 -2.85 15.90 11.27
CA HIS A 101 -2.53 15.35 12.61
C HIS A 101 -1.07 15.58 13.02
N SER A 102 -0.19 15.85 12.07
CA SER A 102 1.21 16.19 12.28
C SER A 102 1.59 17.39 11.41
N ASP A 103 2.59 18.13 11.83
CA ASP A 103 3.14 19.25 11.07
C ASP A 103 3.57 18.83 9.67
N ARG A 104 3.24 19.62 8.63
CA ARG A 104 3.49 19.27 7.24
C ARG A 104 4.97 19.19 6.90
N GLU A 105 5.81 20.03 7.47
CA GLU A 105 7.26 19.98 7.24
C GLU A 105 7.87 18.76 7.93
N THR A 106 7.36 18.36 9.10
CA THR A 106 7.74 17.11 9.76
C THR A 106 7.36 15.89 8.90
N GLN A 107 6.15 15.89 8.31
CA GLN A 107 5.73 14.85 7.37
C GLN A 107 6.68 14.76 6.18
N LYS A 108 7.00 15.89 5.53
CA LYS A 108 7.92 15.96 4.38
C LYS A 108 9.33 15.47 4.75
N ALA A 109 9.86 15.91 5.89
CA ALA A 109 11.19 15.50 6.34
C ALA A 109 11.25 13.98 6.59
N LEU A 110 10.22 13.43 7.22
CA LEU A 110 10.12 12.00 7.51
C LEU A 110 9.93 11.20 6.22
N PHE A 111 9.10 11.67 5.29
CA PHE A 111 8.91 11.06 3.98
C PHE A 111 10.23 10.93 3.21
N ARG A 112 11.07 11.99 3.17
CA ARG A 112 12.39 11.95 2.54
C ARG A 112 13.33 10.94 3.21
N LYS A 113 13.31 10.80 4.56
CA LYS A 113 14.07 9.76 5.26
C LYS A 113 13.68 8.35 4.79
N HIS A 114 12.38 8.08 4.63
CA HIS A 114 11.91 6.78 4.12
C HIS A 114 12.34 6.54 2.67
N ILE A 115 12.30 7.58 1.82
CA ILE A 115 12.78 7.49 0.43
C ILE A 115 14.29 7.19 0.39
N ALA A 116 15.09 7.86 1.24
CA ALA A 116 16.53 7.59 1.32
C ALA A 116 16.81 6.12 1.67
N VAL A 117 16.05 5.55 2.61
CA VAL A 117 16.18 4.12 2.98
C VAL A 117 15.69 3.21 1.84
N ALA A 118 14.59 3.56 1.15
CA ALA A 118 14.11 2.81 -0.03
C ALA A 118 15.17 2.77 -1.14
N ARG A 119 15.82 3.89 -1.40
CA ARG A 119 16.92 4.00 -2.36
C ARG A 119 18.13 3.16 -1.94
N ALA A 120 18.52 3.21 -0.67
CA ALA A 120 19.67 2.48 -0.15
C ALA A 120 19.48 0.96 -0.17
N THR A 121 18.24 0.48 0.08
CA THR A 121 17.93 -0.95 0.18
C THR A 121 17.38 -1.56 -1.10
N GLY A 122 16.87 -0.75 -2.03
CA GLY A 122 16.10 -1.20 -3.19
C GLY A 122 14.72 -1.77 -2.84
N LEU A 123 14.28 -1.67 -1.57
CA LEU A 123 12.93 -2.09 -1.19
C LEU A 123 11.90 -1.06 -1.63
N PRO A 124 10.70 -1.51 -2.06
CA PRO A 124 9.64 -0.61 -2.47
C PRO A 124 9.15 0.28 -1.33
N LEU A 125 8.91 1.55 -1.68
CA LEU A 125 8.26 2.51 -0.82
C LEU A 125 6.74 2.44 -0.97
N ILE A 126 5.99 2.38 0.12
CA ILE A 126 4.52 2.46 0.13
C ILE A 126 4.13 3.87 0.52
N VAL A 127 3.54 4.59 -0.44
CA VAL A 127 3.26 6.02 -0.31
C VAL A 127 1.78 6.27 -0.08
N HIS A 128 1.48 6.91 1.04
CA HIS A 128 0.20 7.55 1.33
C HIS A 128 0.19 8.98 0.79
N THR A 129 -0.90 9.39 0.15
CA THR A 129 -1.13 10.80 -0.19
C THR A 129 -2.59 11.17 -0.08
N ARG A 130 -2.90 12.25 0.62
CA ARG A 130 -4.26 12.77 0.75
C ARG A 130 -4.26 14.29 0.81
N GLU A 131 -4.91 14.93 -0.18
CA GLU A 131 -4.90 16.39 -0.36
C GLU A 131 -3.49 17.01 -0.39
N ALA A 132 -2.48 16.23 -0.84
CA ALA A 132 -1.07 16.58 -0.84
C ALA A 132 -0.37 16.22 -2.18
N GLU A 133 -1.13 16.13 -3.28
CA GLU A 133 -0.65 15.61 -4.57
C GLU A 133 0.56 16.37 -5.11
N ASP A 134 0.55 17.71 -5.06
CA ASP A 134 1.64 18.51 -5.63
C ASP A 134 2.94 18.33 -4.85
N ASP A 135 2.90 18.40 -3.52
CA ASP A 135 4.08 18.19 -2.69
C ASP A 135 4.58 16.74 -2.77
N THR A 136 3.66 15.77 -2.80
CA THR A 136 4.02 14.35 -2.97
C THR A 136 4.72 14.14 -4.32
N ALA A 137 4.17 14.66 -5.42
CA ALA A 137 4.77 14.53 -6.75
C ALA A 137 6.14 15.23 -6.83
N ALA A 138 6.25 16.43 -6.24
CA ALA A 138 7.51 17.18 -6.24
C ALA A 138 8.60 16.42 -5.47
N ILE A 139 8.31 15.95 -4.26
CA ILE A 139 9.27 15.19 -3.45
C ILE A 139 9.68 13.90 -4.16
N LEU A 140 8.73 13.14 -4.71
CA LEU A 140 9.04 11.91 -5.44
C LEU A 140 9.97 12.17 -6.63
N ALA A 141 9.71 13.23 -7.41
CA ALA A 141 10.52 13.59 -8.56
C ALA A 141 11.92 14.07 -8.16
N GLU A 142 12.03 15.00 -7.19
CA GLU A 142 13.31 15.51 -6.67
C GLU A 142 14.20 14.37 -6.14
N GLU A 143 13.61 13.43 -5.41
CA GLU A 143 14.35 12.30 -4.85
C GLU A 143 14.72 11.25 -5.91
N MET A 144 13.96 11.11 -7.00
CA MET A 144 14.31 10.27 -8.15
C MET A 144 15.55 10.81 -8.89
N GLU A 145 15.75 12.14 -8.93
CA GLU A 145 16.96 12.74 -9.51
C GLU A 145 18.23 12.37 -8.75
N GLN A 146 18.12 12.09 -7.44
CA GLN A 146 19.23 11.65 -6.60
C GLN A 146 19.54 10.16 -6.72
N GLY A 147 18.64 9.38 -7.32
CA GLY A 147 18.78 7.94 -7.55
C GLY A 147 17.43 7.24 -7.54
N ALA A 148 17.26 6.30 -8.46
CA ALA A 148 16.01 5.56 -8.63
C ALA A 148 15.69 4.67 -7.43
N TYR A 149 14.42 4.57 -7.10
CA TYR A 149 13.86 3.65 -6.10
C TYR A 149 12.48 3.17 -6.55
N PRO A 150 12.09 1.93 -6.23
CA PRO A 150 10.75 1.45 -6.52
C PRO A 150 9.74 2.04 -5.53
N ALA A 151 8.54 2.39 -5.99
CA ALA A 151 7.48 2.86 -5.11
C ALA A 151 6.07 2.49 -5.61
N LEU A 152 5.14 2.49 -4.66
CA LEU A 152 3.73 2.25 -4.82
C LEU A 152 2.94 3.40 -4.21
N ILE A 153 2.07 4.04 -4.99
CA ILE A 153 1.02 4.90 -4.42
C ILE A 153 -0.13 3.99 -4.02
N HIS A 154 -0.29 3.78 -2.72
CA HIS A 154 -1.37 2.94 -2.21
C HIS A 154 -2.69 3.70 -2.15
N CYS A 155 -3.79 2.95 -2.12
CA CYS A 155 -5.16 3.48 -1.97
C CYS A 155 -5.44 4.71 -2.85
N PHE A 156 -5.06 4.62 -4.13
CA PHE A 156 -5.12 5.75 -5.04
C PHE A 156 -6.54 6.32 -5.14
N THR A 157 -6.68 7.61 -4.80
CA THR A 157 -7.94 8.37 -4.89
C THR A 157 -7.71 9.79 -5.43
N ALA A 158 -6.51 10.04 -5.93
CA ALA A 158 -6.03 11.33 -6.40
C ALA A 158 -6.47 11.63 -7.86
N SER A 159 -6.03 12.76 -8.39
CA SER A 159 -6.38 13.23 -9.75
C SER A 159 -5.70 12.43 -10.86
N ALA A 160 -6.27 12.52 -12.07
CA ALA A 160 -5.66 11.96 -13.28
C ALA A 160 -4.29 12.58 -13.58
N GLN A 161 -4.11 13.88 -13.26
CA GLN A 161 -2.83 14.56 -13.42
C GLN A 161 -1.75 13.96 -12.52
N PHE A 162 -2.09 13.70 -11.25
CA PHE A 162 -1.16 13.05 -10.32
C PHE A 162 -0.83 11.62 -10.75
N ALA A 163 -1.84 10.85 -11.22
CA ALA A 163 -1.61 9.52 -11.79
C ALA A 163 -0.59 9.56 -12.94
N GLY A 164 -0.72 10.54 -13.85
CA GLY A 164 0.24 10.75 -14.94
C GLY A 164 1.65 10.99 -14.43
N LYS A 165 1.84 11.95 -13.50
CA LYS A 165 3.16 12.26 -12.88
C LYS A 165 3.80 11.00 -12.25
N VAL A 166 3.01 10.22 -11.52
CA VAL A 166 3.46 8.98 -10.85
C VAL A 166 3.89 7.93 -11.87
N LEU A 167 3.10 7.73 -12.92
CA LEU A 167 3.41 6.76 -13.98
C LEU A 167 4.62 7.16 -14.82
N ASP A 168 4.81 8.45 -15.08
CA ASP A 168 5.99 8.99 -15.78
C ASP A 168 7.29 8.76 -14.99
N LEU A 169 7.22 8.76 -13.65
CA LEU A 169 8.32 8.36 -12.77
C LEU A 169 8.53 6.83 -12.72
N GLY A 170 7.71 6.04 -13.44
CA GLY A 170 7.78 4.59 -13.46
C GLY A 170 7.25 3.91 -12.21
N LEU A 171 6.48 4.61 -11.37
CA LEU A 171 5.93 4.08 -10.14
C LEU A 171 4.67 3.24 -10.38
N THR A 172 4.23 2.52 -9.36
CA THR A 172 3.07 1.63 -9.37
C THR A 172 1.90 2.28 -8.63
N ILE A 173 0.68 1.95 -9.01
CA ILE A 173 -0.56 2.43 -8.38
C ILE A 173 -1.36 1.23 -7.89
N SER A 174 -1.85 1.30 -6.64
CA SER A 174 -2.78 0.31 -6.09
C SER A 174 -4.20 0.87 -5.98
N ILE A 175 -5.17 0.05 -6.31
CA ILE A 175 -6.59 0.39 -6.29
C ILE A 175 -7.29 -0.38 -5.17
N SER A 176 -7.90 0.37 -4.24
CA SER A 176 -8.66 -0.16 -3.10
C SER A 176 -10.16 -0.31 -3.40
N GLY A 177 -10.91 -0.79 -2.41
CA GLY A 177 -12.35 -0.97 -2.47
C GLY A 177 -13.16 0.28 -2.86
N ILE A 178 -12.59 1.48 -2.73
CA ILE A 178 -13.24 2.75 -3.12
C ILE A 178 -13.66 2.74 -4.59
N VAL A 179 -12.93 2.06 -5.47
CA VAL A 179 -13.27 1.98 -6.91
C VAL A 179 -14.68 1.40 -7.15
N THR A 180 -15.19 0.59 -6.22
CA THR A 180 -16.53 0.00 -6.31
C THR A 180 -17.66 0.96 -5.93
N PHE A 181 -17.34 2.14 -5.36
CA PHE A 181 -18.35 3.06 -4.87
C PHE A 181 -19.04 3.77 -6.02
N LYS A 182 -20.37 3.93 -5.91
CA LYS A 182 -21.18 4.55 -6.97
C LYS A 182 -20.69 5.94 -7.38
N ASN A 183 -20.18 6.71 -6.43
CA ASN A 183 -19.74 8.10 -6.63
C ASN A 183 -18.25 8.22 -7.03
N ALA A 184 -17.50 7.13 -7.11
CA ALA A 184 -16.08 7.13 -7.45
C ALA A 184 -15.82 7.17 -8.98
N LYS A 185 -16.60 7.96 -9.74
CA LYS A 185 -16.57 7.97 -11.21
C LYS A 185 -15.23 8.39 -11.80
N GLU A 186 -14.59 9.37 -11.19
CA GLU A 186 -13.27 9.84 -11.63
C GLU A 186 -12.22 8.73 -11.41
N LEU A 187 -12.17 8.15 -10.20
CA LEU A 187 -11.29 7.02 -9.91
C LEU A 187 -11.54 5.83 -10.85
N GLN A 188 -12.81 5.51 -11.14
CA GLN A 188 -13.18 4.46 -12.09
C GLN A 188 -12.60 4.74 -13.47
N SER A 189 -12.68 5.98 -13.94
CA SER A 189 -12.08 6.40 -15.22
C SER A 189 -10.56 6.26 -15.19
N ILE A 190 -9.90 6.79 -14.16
CA ILE A 190 -8.44 6.70 -13.99
C ILE A 190 -7.98 5.25 -13.96
N ALA A 191 -8.67 4.40 -13.20
CA ALA A 191 -8.32 2.98 -13.05
C ALA A 191 -8.34 2.20 -14.37
N THR A 192 -9.07 2.67 -15.39
CA THR A 192 -9.03 2.08 -16.74
C THR A 192 -7.80 2.46 -17.55
N THR A 193 -7.14 3.58 -17.22
CA THR A 193 -5.99 4.12 -17.97
C THR A 193 -4.64 3.69 -17.41
N ILE A 194 -4.59 3.18 -16.17
CA ILE A 194 -3.33 2.71 -15.57
C ILE A 194 -2.77 1.54 -16.39
N PRO A 195 -1.50 1.58 -16.83
CA PRO A 195 -0.88 0.46 -17.54
C PRO A 195 -0.98 -0.86 -16.74
N GLU A 196 -1.25 -1.96 -17.43
CA GLU A 196 -1.43 -3.27 -16.78
C GLU A 196 -0.27 -3.62 -15.85
N ASN A 197 0.96 -3.35 -16.29
CA ASN A 197 2.18 -3.65 -15.54
C ASN A 197 2.51 -2.66 -14.39
N ARG A 198 1.63 -1.69 -14.13
CA ARG A 198 1.76 -0.68 -13.07
C ARG A 198 0.57 -0.70 -12.10
N LEU A 199 -0.25 -1.74 -12.14
CA LEU A 199 -1.49 -1.85 -11.38
C LEU A 199 -1.37 -2.91 -10.31
N LEU A 200 -1.76 -2.56 -9.08
CA LEU A 200 -2.02 -3.49 -7.97
C LEU A 200 -3.44 -3.32 -7.46
N VAL A 201 -3.85 -4.23 -6.60
CA VAL A 201 -5.12 -4.18 -5.86
C VAL A 201 -4.89 -4.45 -4.39
N GLU A 202 -5.71 -3.83 -3.55
CA GLU A 202 -5.62 -3.92 -2.11
C GLU A 202 -6.98 -3.76 -1.43
N THR A 203 -7.03 -3.99 -0.13
CA THR A 203 -8.22 -3.68 0.68
C THR A 203 -8.10 -2.39 1.46
N ASP A 204 -6.94 -2.10 2.02
CA ASP A 204 -6.73 -1.15 3.10
C ASP A 204 -7.54 -1.55 4.37
N ALA A 205 -7.73 -2.86 4.57
CA ALA A 205 -8.49 -3.39 5.70
C ALA A 205 -7.83 -3.00 7.05
N PRO A 206 -8.61 -2.59 8.04
CA PRO A 206 -10.06 -2.76 8.24
C PRO A 206 -10.96 -1.69 7.62
N PHE A 207 -10.40 -0.79 6.82
CA PHE A 207 -11.11 0.35 6.22
C PHE A 207 -11.68 0.01 4.84
N LEU A 208 -12.47 0.92 4.29
CA LEU A 208 -12.81 1.02 2.87
C LEU A 208 -13.51 -0.21 2.23
N ALA A 209 -14.29 -0.97 3.02
CA ALA A 209 -14.98 -2.16 2.52
C ALA A 209 -15.67 -1.88 1.17
N PRO A 210 -15.39 -2.69 0.12
CA PRO A 210 -16.00 -2.54 -1.20
C PRO A 210 -17.50 -2.86 -1.19
N VAL A 211 -18.19 -2.54 -2.27
CA VAL A 211 -19.54 -3.09 -2.53
C VAL A 211 -19.38 -4.59 -2.83
N PRO A 212 -20.21 -5.48 -2.22
CA PRO A 212 -21.43 -5.22 -1.46
C PRO A 212 -21.24 -5.05 0.07
N HIS A 213 -20.02 -4.97 0.57
CA HIS A 213 -19.71 -5.03 2.00
C HIS A 213 -19.70 -3.66 2.71
N ARG A 214 -20.17 -2.62 2.07
CA ARG A 214 -20.20 -1.25 2.63
C ARG A 214 -20.80 -1.20 4.05
N GLY A 215 -20.13 -0.44 4.95
CA GLY A 215 -20.58 -0.29 6.33
C GLY A 215 -20.14 -1.41 7.28
N ARG A 216 -19.43 -2.42 6.77
CA ARG A 216 -18.80 -3.48 7.57
C ARG A 216 -17.32 -3.18 7.78
N VAL A 217 -16.70 -3.83 8.75
CA VAL A 217 -15.23 -3.92 8.84
C VAL A 217 -14.74 -4.60 7.56
N CYS A 218 -13.77 -3.98 6.89
CA CYS A 218 -13.15 -4.57 5.72
C CYS A 218 -12.22 -5.71 6.13
N GLU A 219 -12.18 -6.76 5.32
CA GLU A 219 -11.26 -7.89 5.49
C GLU A 219 -10.48 -8.11 4.19
N PRO A 220 -9.26 -8.65 4.26
CA PRO A 220 -8.47 -9.01 3.07
C PRO A 220 -9.21 -9.88 2.06
N ALA A 221 -10.18 -10.69 2.50
CA ALA A 221 -11.06 -11.46 1.62
C ALA A 221 -11.77 -10.60 0.56
N PHE A 222 -12.07 -9.35 0.88
CA PHE A 222 -12.85 -8.44 0.03
C PHE A 222 -12.04 -7.84 -1.12
N VAL A 223 -10.71 -8.04 -1.16
CA VAL A 223 -9.89 -7.68 -2.33
C VAL A 223 -10.38 -8.41 -3.59
N ALA A 224 -10.99 -9.60 -3.43
CA ALA A 224 -11.59 -10.35 -4.54
C ALA A 224 -12.76 -9.61 -5.21
N ASP A 225 -13.56 -8.85 -4.44
CA ASP A 225 -14.65 -8.03 -4.97
C ASP A 225 -14.10 -6.77 -5.67
N THR A 226 -13.08 -6.14 -5.09
CA THR A 226 -12.35 -5.03 -5.72
C THR A 226 -11.76 -5.46 -7.05
N ALA A 227 -11.05 -6.59 -7.09
CA ALA A 227 -10.45 -7.12 -8.31
C ALA A 227 -11.50 -7.48 -9.38
N ARG A 228 -12.59 -8.13 -8.99
CA ARG A 228 -13.69 -8.47 -9.92
C ARG A 228 -14.32 -7.22 -10.53
N PHE A 229 -14.58 -6.20 -9.72
CA PHE A 229 -15.14 -4.95 -10.19
C PHE A 229 -14.18 -4.23 -11.16
N LEU A 230 -12.90 -4.15 -10.80
CA LEU A 230 -11.86 -3.53 -11.62
C LEU A 230 -11.66 -4.28 -12.95
N ALA A 231 -11.70 -5.60 -12.95
CA ALA A 231 -11.65 -6.43 -14.15
C ALA A 231 -12.79 -6.09 -15.11
N GLY A 232 -14.02 -5.96 -14.59
CA GLY A 232 -15.19 -5.53 -15.35
C GLY A 232 -15.03 -4.14 -15.97
N LEU A 233 -14.48 -3.17 -15.21
CA LEU A 233 -14.19 -1.82 -15.73
C LEU A 233 -13.17 -1.83 -16.87
N ARG A 234 -12.17 -2.71 -16.77
CA ARG A 234 -11.08 -2.81 -17.76
C ARG A 234 -11.38 -3.75 -18.92
N GLY A 235 -12.54 -4.42 -18.92
CA GLY A 235 -12.94 -5.35 -19.96
C GLY A 235 -12.11 -6.62 -20.04
N VAL A 236 -11.54 -7.07 -18.90
CA VAL A 236 -10.75 -8.31 -18.79
C VAL A 236 -11.42 -9.29 -17.82
N SER A 237 -11.00 -10.56 -17.83
CA SER A 237 -11.49 -11.51 -16.83
C SER A 237 -10.89 -11.25 -15.44
N ALA A 238 -11.59 -11.68 -14.39
CA ALA A 238 -11.11 -11.57 -13.02
C ALA A 238 -9.79 -12.36 -12.83
N GLU A 239 -9.68 -13.50 -13.50
CA GLU A 239 -8.47 -14.34 -13.50
C GLU A 239 -7.28 -13.61 -14.14
N ALA A 240 -7.47 -12.98 -15.30
CA ALA A 240 -6.42 -12.23 -15.98
C ALA A 240 -5.95 -11.04 -15.14
N LEU A 241 -6.87 -10.31 -14.48
CA LEU A 241 -6.50 -9.24 -13.57
C LEU A 241 -5.72 -9.77 -12.36
N ALA A 242 -6.19 -10.86 -11.74
CA ALA A 242 -5.51 -11.46 -10.59
C ALA A 242 -4.09 -11.94 -10.96
N GLU A 243 -3.90 -12.53 -12.15
CA GLU A 243 -2.59 -12.94 -12.65
C GLU A 243 -1.67 -11.75 -12.87
N SER A 244 -2.16 -10.70 -13.55
CA SER A 244 -1.35 -9.51 -13.83
C SER A 244 -0.95 -8.77 -12.57
N THR A 245 -1.89 -8.53 -11.64
CA THR A 245 -1.60 -7.83 -10.37
C THR A 245 -0.69 -8.65 -9.45
N THR A 246 -0.86 -9.98 -9.41
CA THR A 246 0.06 -10.87 -8.67
C THR A 246 1.47 -10.87 -9.27
N ARG A 247 1.61 -10.90 -10.59
CA ARG A 247 2.91 -10.76 -11.27
C ARG A 247 3.55 -9.41 -10.93
N ASN A 248 2.79 -8.32 -10.99
CA ASN A 248 3.28 -6.98 -10.67
C ASN A 248 3.72 -6.86 -9.21
N PHE A 249 2.94 -7.45 -8.29
CA PHE A 249 3.33 -7.52 -6.88
C PHE A 249 4.69 -8.19 -6.70
N ARG A 250 4.90 -9.37 -7.31
CA ARG A 250 6.17 -10.11 -7.21
C ARG A 250 7.35 -9.38 -7.85
N LEU A 251 7.10 -8.61 -8.91
CA LEU A 251 8.13 -7.80 -9.56
C LEU A 251 8.51 -6.59 -8.69
N LEU A 252 7.52 -5.93 -8.09
CA LEU A 252 7.76 -4.78 -7.21
C LEU A 252 8.37 -5.22 -5.88
N PHE A 253 7.76 -6.17 -5.20
CA PHE A 253 8.21 -6.69 -3.89
C PHE A 253 9.09 -7.93 -4.08
N SER A 254 10.23 -7.77 -4.73
CA SER A 254 11.11 -8.88 -5.14
C SER A 254 11.64 -9.74 -3.98
N LYS A 255 11.65 -9.20 -2.76
CA LYS A 255 11.99 -9.92 -1.53
C LYS A 255 10.83 -10.80 -1.01
N ALA A 256 9.59 -10.58 -1.48
CA ALA A 256 8.41 -11.36 -1.12
C ALA A 256 8.42 -12.72 -1.83
N ARG A 257 9.00 -13.71 -1.19
CA ARG A 257 9.01 -15.10 -1.69
C ARG A 257 7.90 -15.90 -1.01
N LEU A 258 7.11 -16.62 -1.80
CA LEU A 258 6.14 -17.63 -1.35
C LEU A 258 6.82 -18.97 -1.22
#